data_e0c77a75da449d2f0feeaa03e1da6a2c
#
_entry.id   e0c77a75da449d2f0feeaa03e1da6a2c
#
_cell.length_a   1.000
_cell.length_b   1.000
_cell.length_c   1.000
_cell.angle_alpha   90.00
_cell.angle_beta   90.00
_cell.angle_gamma   90.00
#
_symmetry.space_group_name_H-M   'P 1'
#
loop_
_entity.id
_entity.type
_entity.pdbx_description
1 polymer ?
#
loop_
_entity_poly.entity_id
_entity_poly.type
_entity_poly.pdbx_seq_one_letter_code
_entity_poly.pdbx_strand_id
1 'polypeptide(L)'
;MKNKLGSLSDPKMFHEPISIQNQDTDSLIEMLSSMIMIRKTEEHLAYGKKHGMIGGPVHLGAGQEAIAVGISQHLNKTDRVFGAHRSHAHLLSLNPNFYKLFAEVLGKETGFSKGMGGSMHLYDKPNGFYGSVPIVAGTVSLAVGAAMAATFQKTDDIGVAYIGDGAAEEGVVHESFNLARMQKAPILFVVENNLFASHMHISLRQPSDMVSRFGIANDIPYKLIDGNDVVEVSNTARELINNIRSGKGPGLIELVTYRWFGHVDWRDDIDVGVERSKDDVQNWKARDPISRLSKSMINAEIWSQDREEELINNLDVELAKSWEKAMNDSYP
;
A
#
# COMPACT_ATOMS: atom_id res chain seq x y z
N MET A 1 1.01 -26.94 2.29
CA MET A 1 0.30 -25.81 1.62
C MET A 1 0.35 -25.99 0.11
N LYS A 2 -0.70 -25.58 -0.62
CA LYS A 2 -0.67 -25.54 -2.09
C LYS A 2 0.00 -24.23 -2.52
N ASN A 3 1.13 -24.34 -3.23
CA ASN A 3 1.79 -23.19 -3.87
C ASN A 3 1.02 -22.82 -5.15
N LYS A 4 0.25 -21.76 -5.09
CA LYS A 4 -0.55 -21.19 -6.19
C LYS A 4 0.02 -19.89 -6.70
N LEU A 5 0.83 -19.19 -5.88
CA LEU A 5 1.53 -17.98 -6.28
C LEU A 5 2.68 -18.26 -7.25
N GLY A 6 3.24 -19.48 -7.21
CA GLY A 6 4.33 -19.89 -8.11
C GLY A 6 5.54 -18.96 -7.99
N SER A 7 6.02 -18.47 -9.14
CA SER A 7 7.17 -17.56 -9.20
C SER A 7 6.92 -16.21 -8.53
N LEU A 8 5.67 -15.79 -8.34
CA LEU A 8 5.35 -14.51 -7.66
C LEU A 8 5.84 -14.49 -6.20
N SER A 9 5.80 -15.64 -5.51
CA SER A 9 6.29 -15.76 -4.12
C SER A 9 7.75 -16.18 -4.00
N ASP A 10 8.43 -16.44 -5.12
CA ASP A 10 9.86 -16.77 -5.12
C ASP A 10 10.69 -15.47 -5.04
N PRO A 11 11.42 -15.21 -3.94
CA PRO A 11 12.19 -13.99 -3.76
C PRO A 11 13.34 -13.83 -4.78
N LYS A 12 13.73 -14.88 -5.49
CA LYS A 12 14.81 -14.88 -6.49
C LYS A 12 14.34 -14.51 -7.91
N MET A 13 13.04 -14.33 -8.07
CA MET A 13 12.45 -14.00 -9.37
C MET A 13 12.15 -12.49 -9.47
N PHE A 14 11.96 -12.01 -10.69
CA PHE A 14 11.55 -10.63 -11.02
C PHE A 14 12.52 -9.54 -10.55
N HIS A 15 13.83 -9.79 -10.63
CA HIS A 15 14.86 -8.80 -10.34
C HIS A 15 15.14 -7.86 -11.53
N GLU A 16 14.68 -8.22 -12.71
CA GLU A 16 14.90 -7.47 -13.95
C GLU A 16 14.11 -6.15 -13.98
N PRO A 17 14.57 -5.17 -14.76
CA PRO A 17 13.81 -3.96 -15.03
C PRO A 17 12.41 -4.29 -15.56
N ILE A 18 11.40 -3.50 -15.17
CA ILE A 18 10.01 -3.72 -15.58
C ILE A 18 9.78 -3.20 -17.01
N SER A 19 8.76 -3.73 -17.69
CA SER A 19 8.38 -3.23 -19.03
C SER A 19 7.63 -1.91 -18.90
N ILE A 20 8.13 -0.87 -19.61
CA ILE A 20 7.51 0.46 -19.67
C ILE A 20 6.92 0.77 -21.05
N GLN A 21 6.79 -0.23 -21.91
CA GLN A 21 6.24 -0.06 -23.27
C GLN A 21 4.81 0.49 -23.22
N ASN A 22 4.53 1.44 -24.11
CA ASN A 22 3.22 2.10 -24.22
C ASN A 22 2.76 2.87 -22.97
N GLN A 23 3.69 3.21 -22.07
CA GLN A 23 3.40 4.08 -20.94
C GLN A 23 3.73 5.53 -21.27
N ASP A 24 2.94 6.43 -20.71
CA ASP A 24 3.21 7.86 -20.79
C ASP A 24 4.40 8.23 -19.90
N THR A 25 5.32 9.03 -20.42
CA THR A 25 6.56 9.41 -19.74
C THR A 25 6.29 10.20 -18.45
N ASP A 26 5.34 11.14 -18.47
CA ASP A 26 5.03 11.96 -17.31
C ASP A 26 4.44 11.10 -16.18
N SER A 27 3.58 10.14 -16.54
CA SER A 27 3.02 9.16 -15.61
C SER A 27 4.09 8.28 -14.97
N LEU A 28 5.10 7.84 -15.75
CA LEU A 28 6.23 7.07 -15.22
C LEU A 28 7.06 7.89 -14.22
N ILE A 29 7.33 9.15 -14.55
CA ILE A 29 8.08 10.07 -13.67
C ILE A 29 7.30 10.32 -12.37
N GLU A 30 5.99 10.53 -12.46
CA GLU A 30 5.13 10.71 -11.30
C GLU A 30 5.11 9.48 -10.40
N MET A 31 4.95 8.28 -10.97
CA MET A 31 4.98 7.03 -10.21
C MET A 31 6.32 6.81 -9.53
N LEU A 32 7.44 7.01 -10.23
CA LEU A 32 8.79 6.88 -9.67
C LEU A 32 9.00 7.87 -8.52
N SER A 33 8.70 9.14 -8.75
CA SER A 33 8.87 10.21 -7.76
C SER A 33 8.01 9.96 -6.51
N SER A 34 6.77 9.49 -6.70
CA SER A 34 5.86 9.15 -5.60
C SER A 34 6.37 7.98 -4.78
N MET A 35 6.87 6.91 -5.41
CA MET A 35 7.47 5.77 -4.70
C MET A 35 8.72 6.19 -3.91
N ILE A 36 9.60 7.01 -4.50
CA ILE A 36 10.79 7.53 -3.82
C ILE A 36 10.40 8.39 -2.61
N MET A 37 9.43 9.28 -2.76
CA MET A 37 8.93 10.13 -1.67
C MET A 37 8.36 9.28 -0.52
N ILE A 38 7.54 8.26 -0.81
CA ILE A 38 6.99 7.34 0.19
C ILE A 38 8.13 6.59 0.89
N ARG A 39 9.08 6.01 0.15
CA ARG A 39 10.23 5.29 0.69
C ARG A 39 11.04 6.16 1.65
N LYS A 40 11.41 7.37 1.24
CA LYS A 40 12.19 8.31 2.04
C LYS A 40 11.44 8.74 3.30
N THR A 41 10.12 8.91 3.20
CA THR A 41 9.26 9.20 4.36
C THR A 41 9.24 8.04 5.36
N GLU A 42 9.11 6.81 4.89
CA GLU A 42 9.12 5.61 5.73
C GLU A 42 10.48 5.38 6.41
N GLU A 43 11.57 5.62 5.68
CA GLU A 43 12.93 5.56 6.24
C GLU A 43 13.14 6.62 7.33
N HIS A 44 12.59 7.82 7.16
CA HIS A 44 12.64 8.88 8.15
C HIS A 44 11.84 8.52 9.41
N LEU A 45 10.65 7.90 9.25
CA LEU A 45 9.87 7.37 10.36
C LEU A 45 10.61 6.23 11.09
N ALA A 46 11.27 5.34 10.34
CA ALA A 46 12.12 4.28 10.91
C ALA A 46 13.25 4.86 11.77
N TYR A 47 13.92 5.90 11.24
CA TYR A 47 14.96 6.63 11.96
C TYR A 47 14.42 7.26 13.26
N GLY A 48 13.30 8.00 13.17
CA GLY A 48 12.67 8.63 14.33
C GLY A 48 12.25 7.62 15.41
N LYS A 49 11.74 6.47 15.00
CA LYS A 49 11.37 5.38 15.92
C LYS A 49 12.61 4.75 16.58
N LYS A 50 13.66 4.49 15.79
CA LYS A 50 14.92 3.93 16.29
C LYS A 50 15.58 4.79 17.34
N HIS A 51 15.46 6.12 17.22
CA HIS A 51 16.05 7.08 18.14
C HIS A 51 15.11 7.54 19.26
N GLY A 52 13.98 6.87 19.43
CA GLY A 52 13.04 7.13 20.54
C GLY A 52 12.24 8.44 20.42
N MET A 53 12.24 9.08 19.24
CA MET A 53 11.46 10.30 18.99
C MET A 53 9.97 10.00 18.83
N ILE A 54 9.61 8.78 18.38
CA ILE A 54 8.24 8.33 18.20
C ILE A 54 7.87 7.36 19.32
N GLY A 55 6.89 7.72 20.15
CA GLY A 55 6.47 6.90 21.30
C GLY A 55 5.62 5.69 20.93
N GLY A 56 4.69 5.84 19.98
CA GLY A 56 3.77 4.79 19.56
C GLY A 56 4.39 3.74 18.60
N PRO A 57 3.68 2.64 18.34
CA PRO A 57 4.08 1.66 17.32
C PRO A 57 3.99 2.26 15.92
N VAL A 58 4.93 1.90 15.03
CA VAL A 58 4.94 2.34 13.64
C VAL A 58 4.98 1.11 12.74
N HIS A 59 4.11 1.07 11.73
CA HIS A 59 4.03 -0.04 10.78
C HIS A 59 4.52 0.44 9.40
N LEU A 60 5.78 0.19 9.11
CA LEU A 60 6.45 0.69 7.91
C LEU A 60 6.10 -0.13 6.67
N GLY A 61 5.79 0.56 5.56
CA GLY A 61 5.41 -0.02 4.27
C GLY A 61 6.54 -0.12 3.25
N ALA A 62 7.79 0.17 3.63
CA ALA A 62 8.92 0.13 2.72
C ALA A 62 9.04 -1.22 2.00
N GLY A 63 9.18 -1.19 0.68
CA GLY A 63 9.18 -2.34 -0.21
C GLY A 63 7.84 -2.63 -0.89
N GLN A 64 6.75 -1.95 -0.49
CA GLN A 64 5.38 -2.16 -0.99
C GLN A 64 4.81 -0.93 -1.72
N GLU A 65 5.62 0.08 -2.03
CA GLU A 65 5.19 1.39 -2.53
C GLU A 65 4.42 1.32 -3.85
N ALA A 66 4.81 0.38 -4.72
CA ALA A 66 4.21 0.24 -6.05
C ALA A 66 2.71 -0.02 -6.02
N ILE A 67 2.21 -0.70 -4.97
CA ILE A 67 0.79 -1.01 -4.83
C ILE A 67 -0.02 0.27 -4.64
N ALA A 68 0.32 1.04 -3.63
CA ALA A 68 -0.39 2.28 -3.32
C ALA A 68 -0.31 3.28 -4.48
N VAL A 69 0.87 3.47 -5.07
CA VAL A 69 1.10 4.40 -6.17
C VAL A 69 0.36 3.96 -7.42
N GLY A 70 0.49 2.69 -7.85
CA GLY A 70 -0.16 2.20 -9.06
C GLY A 70 -1.70 2.22 -8.98
N ILE A 71 -2.28 1.94 -7.82
CA ILE A 71 -3.74 2.02 -7.61
C ILE A 71 -4.22 3.49 -7.63
N SER A 72 -3.51 4.39 -6.91
CA SER A 72 -3.96 5.79 -6.75
C SER A 72 -3.96 6.60 -8.05
N GLN A 73 -3.15 6.22 -9.06
CA GLN A 73 -3.16 6.84 -10.40
C GLN A 73 -4.54 6.86 -11.07
N HIS A 74 -5.47 5.99 -10.66
CA HIS A 74 -6.78 5.82 -11.28
C HIS A 74 -7.95 6.20 -10.36
N LEU A 75 -7.63 6.76 -9.19
CA LEU A 75 -8.64 7.18 -8.23
C LEU A 75 -8.97 8.67 -8.37
N ASN A 76 -10.24 8.98 -8.20
CA ASN A 76 -10.73 10.35 -8.07
C ASN A 76 -10.67 10.77 -6.60
N LYS A 77 -10.57 12.08 -6.32
CA LYS A 77 -10.60 12.60 -4.95
C LYS A 77 -11.91 12.30 -4.20
N THR A 78 -12.96 11.95 -4.91
CA THR A 78 -14.29 11.59 -4.36
C THR A 78 -14.40 10.12 -4.05
N ASP A 79 -13.49 9.28 -4.56
CA ASP A 79 -13.41 7.87 -4.21
C ASP A 79 -13.11 7.68 -2.72
N ARG A 80 -13.50 6.55 -2.16
CA ARG A 80 -13.51 6.33 -0.71
C ARG A 80 -12.55 5.22 -0.36
N VAL A 81 -11.32 5.62 -0.03
CA VAL A 81 -10.20 4.70 0.27
C VAL A 81 -10.14 4.40 1.76
N PHE A 82 -10.03 3.12 2.07
CA PHE A 82 -9.88 2.60 3.42
C PHE A 82 -8.63 1.74 3.52
N GLY A 83 -7.81 2.04 4.52
CA GLY A 83 -6.58 1.33 4.78
C GLY A 83 -6.63 0.41 5.99
N ALA A 84 -5.52 -0.27 6.24
CA ALA A 84 -5.25 -1.07 7.43
C ALA A 84 -4.25 -0.34 8.35
N HIS A 85 -3.56 -1.07 9.22
CA HIS A 85 -2.55 -0.51 10.12
C HIS A 85 -1.29 0.02 9.39
N ARG A 86 -1.01 -0.43 8.15
CA ARG A 86 0.17 -0.07 7.33
C ARG A 86 -0.25 0.83 6.16
N SER A 87 -0.71 2.05 6.48
CA SER A 87 -1.39 2.89 5.49
C SER A 87 -0.70 4.22 5.18
N HIS A 88 0.56 4.40 5.56
CA HIS A 88 1.29 5.61 5.19
C HIS A 88 1.36 5.79 3.67
N ALA A 89 1.72 4.73 2.94
CA ALA A 89 1.79 4.74 1.49
C ALA A 89 0.42 5.04 0.85
N HIS A 90 -0.67 4.43 1.34
CA HIS A 90 -2.02 4.66 0.84
C HIS A 90 -2.47 6.11 1.00
N LEU A 91 -2.14 6.72 2.14
CA LEU A 91 -2.43 8.13 2.40
C LEU A 91 -1.57 9.04 1.53
N LEU A 92 -0.24 8.82 1.51
CA LEU A 92 0.72 9.68 0.81
C LEU A 92 0.58 9.63 -0.71
N SER A 93 0.12 8.51 -1.29
CA SER A 93 -0.17 8.42 -2.71
C SER A 93 -1.40 9.22 -3.14
N LEU A 94 -2.33 9.53 -2.21
CA LEU A 94 -3.48 10.40 -2.44
C LEU A 94 -3.20 11.87 -2.09
N ASN A 95 -2.40 12.10 -1.06
CA ASN A 95 -2.00 13.42 -0.58
C ASN A 95 -0.56 13.37 -0.06
N PRO A 96 0.44 13.87 -0.82
CA PRO A 96 1.87 13.78 -0.46
C PRO A 96 2.27 14.75 0.67
N ASN A 97 1.48 14.84 1.72
CA ASN A 97 1.71 15.73 2.85
C ASN A 97 2.41 15.00 4.01
N PHE A 98 3.70 14.68 3.80
CA PHE A 98 4.52 14.02 4.80
C PHE A 98 4.72 14.85 6.10
N TYR A 99 4.63 16.19 6.03
CA TYR A 99 4.64 17.02 7.25
C TYR A 99 3.49 16.66 8.19
N LYS A 100 2.25 16.57 7.67
CA LYS A 100 1.10 16.17 8.50
C LYS A 100 1.22 14.74 9.03
N LEU A 101 1.82 13.83 8.25
CA LEU A 101 2.08 12.47 8.70
C LEU A 101 3.09 12.45 9.85
N PHE A 102 4.18 13.21 9.74
CA PHE A 102 5.16 13.35 10.82
C PHE A 102 4.54 13.94 12.07
N ALA A 103 3.76 15.02 11.92
CA ALA A 103 3.04 15.63 13.03
C ALA A 103 2.09 14.62 13.71
N GLU A 104 1.37 13.82 12.94
CA GLU A 104 0.47 12.80 13.50
C GLU A 104 1.21 11.73 14.29
N VAL A 105 2.31 11.19 13.73
CA VAL A 105 3.08 10.12 14.38
C VAL A 105 3.83 10.63 15.61
N LEU A 106 4.20 11.92 15.62
CA LEU A 106 4.80 12.60 16.77
C LEU A 106 3.77 13.07 17.82
N GLY A 107 2.48 12.85 17.60
CA GLY A 107 1.41 13.22 18.52
C GLY A 107 1.08 14.72 18.54
N LYS A 108 1.27 15.42 17.42
CA LYS A 108 1.08 16.89 17.32
C LYS A 108 -0.28 17.26 16.76
N GLU A 109 -0.87 18.37 17.23
CA GLU A 109 -2.21 18.82 16.84
C GLU A 109 -2.35 19.15 15.34
N THR A 110 -1.24 19.41 14.65
CA THR A 110 -1.21 19.69 13.20
C THR A 110 -1.28 18.45 12.33
N GLY A 111 -1.26 17.25 12.93
CA GLY A 111 -1.38 15.97 12.24
C GLY A 111 -2.75 15.72 11.61
N PHE A 112 -2.87 14.67 10.80
CA PHE A 112 -4.09 14.28 10.08
C PHE A 112 -5.28 13.98 11.02
N SER A 113 -5.02 13.40 12.18
CA SER A 113 -6.00 13.10 13.22
C SER A 113 -5.71 13.89 14.51
N LYS A 114 -5.13 15.08 14.36
CA LYS A 114 -4.76 16.00 15.46
C LYS A 114 -3.81 15.37 16.48
N GLY A 115 -2.91 14.50 16.03
CA GLY A 115 -1.96 13.80 16.89
C GLY A 115 -2.53 12.68 17.76
N MET A 116 -3.83 12.39 17.62
CA MET A 116 -4.52 11.39 18.44
C MET A 116 -4.49 9.98 17.83
N GLY A 117 -4.19 9.88 16.54
CA GLY A 117 -4.25 8.63 15.78
C GLY A 117 -2.94 7.89 15.68
N GLY A 118 -1.82 8.60 15.74
CA GLY A 118 -0.49 8.04 15.51
C GLY A 118 -0.36 7.41 14.12
N SER A 119 0.48 6.36 14.01
CA SER A 119 0.76 5.69 12.74
C SER A 119 -0.44 4.97 12.10
N MET A 120 -1.43 4.54 12.88
CA MET A 120 -2.44 3.58 12.44
C MET A 120 -3.85 4.15 12.27
N HIS A 121 -4.16 5.33 12.81
CA HIS A 121 -5.48 5.95 12.71
C HIS A 121 -5.38 7.25 11.90
N LEU A 122 -5.17 7.10 10.61
CA LEU A 122 -5.02 8.20 9.67
C LEU A 122 -6.36 8.50 9.01
N TYR A 123 -6.61 9.80 8.73
CA TYR A 123 -7.86 10.25 8.13
C TYR A 123 -7.62 11.53 7.33
N ASP A 124 -7.97 11.52 6.04
CA ASP A 124 -7.90 12.68 5.15
C ASP A 124 -9.01 12.63 4.10
N LYS A 125 -10.26 12.71 4.57
CA LYS A 125 -11.46 12.68 3.71
C LYS A 125 -11.42 13.67 2.55
N PRO A 126 -10.93 14.93 2.70
CA PRO A 126 -10.86 15.87 1.58
C PRO A 126 -10.06 15.36 0.38
N ASN A 127 -9.14 14.42 0.59
CA ASN A 127 -8.32 13.80 -0.44
C ASN A 127 -8.66 12.32 -0.67
N GLY A 128 -9.85 11.87 -0.25
CA GLY A 128 -10.34 10.52 -0.53
C GLY A 128 -9.92 9.45 0.47
N PHE A 129 -9.07 9.74 1.48
CA PHE A 129 -8.68 8.77 2.49
C PHE A 129 -9.63 8.80 3.69
N TYR A 130 -10.55 7.82 3.74
CA TYR A 130 -11.62 7.77 4.74
C TYR A 130 -11.21 7.15 6.07
N GLY A 131 -10.07 6.50 6.12
CA GLY A 131 -9.45 6.09 7.37
C GLY A 131 -8.70 4.78 7.32
N SER A 132 -7.84 4.62 8.32
CA SER A 132 -7.15 3.38 8.64
C SER A 132 -7.33 3.05 10.12
N VAL A 133 -7.28 1.76 10.46
CA VAL A 133 -7.40 1.29 11.84
C VAL A 133 -6.49 0.08 12.08
N PRO A 134 -6.04 -0.15 13.33
CA PRO A 134 -5.25 -1.32 13.70
C PRO A 134 -6.10 -2.59 13.82
N ILE A 135 -7.43 -2.47 13.91
CA ILE A 135 -8.34 -3.62 13.98
C ILE A 135 -8.28 -4.35 12.64
N VAL A 136 -7.81 -5.58 12.68
CA VAL A 136 -7.62 -6.40 11.49
C VAL A 136 -8.95 -6.54 10.73
N ALA A 137 -8.94 -6.23 9.43
CA ALA A 137 -10.11 -6.19 8.55
C ALA A 137 -11.24 -5.21 8.94
N GLY A 138 -11.07 -4.40 10.00
CA GLY A 138 -12.15 -3.55 10.54
C GLY A 138 -12.66 -2.48 9.57
N THR A 139 -11.88 -2.10 8.55
CA THR A 139 -12.28 -1.13 7.54
C THR A 139 -12.97 -1.74 6.32
N VAL A 140 -12.93 -3.06 6.13
CA VAL A 140 -13.42 -3.71 4.89
C VAL A 140 -14.93 -3.54 4.74
N SER A 141 -15.69 -3.82 5.80
CA SER A 141 -17.15 -3.63 5.80
C SER A 141 -17.54 -2.15 5.66
N LEU A 142 -16.75 -1.23 6.22
CA LEU A 142 -16.94 0.21 6.05
C LEU A 142 -16.75 0.63 4.59
N ALA A 143 -15.75 0.08 3.91
CA ALA A 143 -15.50 0.34 2.49
C ALA A 143 -16.66 -0.17 1.62
N VAL A 144 -17.22 -1.35 1.92
CA VAL A 144 -18.42 -1.88 1.24
C VAL A 144 -19.60 -0.94 1.46
N GLY A 145 -19.86 -0.52 2.69
CA GLY A 145 -20.91 0.45 3.02
C GLY A 145 -20.74 1.78 2.27
N ALA A 146 -19.50 2.29 2.19
CA ALA A 146 -19.19 3.50 1.46
C ALA A 146 -19.41 3.35 -0.06
N ALA A 147 -19.07 2.20 -0.64
CA ALA A 147 -19.35 1.87 -2.03
C ALA A 147 -20.87 1.79 -2.30
N MET A 148 -21.62 1.12 -1.42
CA MET A 148 -23.07 1.09 -1.51
C MET A 148 -23.70 2.48 -1.43
N ALA A 149 -23.16 3.35 -0.57
CA ALA A 149 -23.62 4.75 -0.49
C ALA A 149 -23.42 5.51 -1.81
N ALA A 150 -22.32 5.26 -2.56
CA ALA A 150 -22.11 5.84 -3.88
C ALA A 150 -23.23 5.40 -4.86
N THR A 151 -23.61 4.11 -4.83
CA THR A 151 -24.74 3.60 -5.63
C THR A 151 -26.04 4.29 -5.29
N PHE A 152 -26.37 4.45 -4.00
CA PHE A 152 -27.58 5.16 -3.57
C PHE A 152 -27.57 6.65 -3.94
N GLN A 153 -26.41 7.29 -3.88
CA GLN A 153 -26.21 8.68 -4.26
C GLN A 153 -26.14 8.87 -5.78
N LYS A 154 -26.09 7.78 -6.56
CA LYS A 154 -25.94 7.79 -8.03
C LYS A 154 -24.70 8.56 -8.49
N THR A 155 -23.57 8.40 -7.79
CA THR A 155 -22.28 8.95 -8.18
C THR A 155 -21.42 7.85 -8.81
N ASP A 156 -20.34 8.25 -9.52
CA ASP A 156 -19.36 7.34 -10.12
C ASP A 156 -18.25 6.95 -9.14
N ASP A 157 -18.38 7.35 -7.86
CA ASP A 157 -17.38 7.05 -6.83
C ASP A 157 -17.32 5.56 -6.55
N ILE A 158 -16.12 5.09 -6.21
CA ILE A 158 -15.90 3.71 -5.80
C ILE A 158 -15.38 3.65 -4.36
N GLY A 159 -15.59 2.51 -3.73
CA GLY A 159 -14.87 2.12 -2.52
C GLY A 159 -13.57 1.43 -2.87
N VAL A 160 -12.54 1.63 -2.06
CA VAL A 160 -11.29 0.85 -2.14
C VAL A 160 -10.95 0.36 -0.74
N ALA A 161 -10.72 -0.94 -0.59
CA ALA A 161 -10.33 -1.56 0.68
C ALA A 161 -8.95 -2.23 0.54
N TYR A 162 -7.94 -1.70 1.24
CA TYR A 162 -6.64 -2.36 1.35
C TYR A 162 -6.67 -3.40 2.46
N ILE A 163 -6.26 -4.62 2.13
CA ILE A 163 -6.39 -5.82 2.98
C ILE A 163 -5.05 -6.57 2.96
N GLY A 164 -4.45 -6.83 4.13
CA GLY A 164 -3.31 -7.75 4.20
C GLY A 164 -3.73 -9.21 4.06
N ASP A 165 -2.79 -10.09 3.70
CA ASP A 165 -3.03 -11.53 3.56
C ASP A 165 -3.59 -12.17 4.83
N GLY A 166 -3.13 -11.74 6.02
CA GLY A 166 -3.70 -12.20 7.29
C GLY A 166 -5.09 -11.62 7.58
N ALA A 167 -5.35 -10.38 7.17
CA ALA A 167 -6.68 -9.78 7.35
C ALA A 167 -7.75 -10.47 6.51
N ALA A 168 -7.37 -11.03 5.37
CA ALA A 168 -8.29 -11.78 4.52
C ALA A 168 -8.83 -13.08 5.16
N GLU A 169 -8.29 -13.50 6.29
CA GLU A 169 -8.73 -14.66 7.08
C GLU A 169 -9.90 -14.35 8.02
N GLU A 170 -10.15 -13.06 8.27
CA GLU A 170 -11.24 -12.62 9.16
C GLU A 170 -12.63 -12.86 8.53
N GLY A 171 -13.58 -13.34 9.34
CA GLY A 171 -14.95 -13.65 8.89
C GLY A 171 -15.63 -12.46 8.21
N VAL A 172 -15.42 -11.24 8.71
CA VAL A 172 -16.01 -10.01 8.15
C VAL A 172 -15.58 -9.74 6.71
N VAL A 173 -14.43 -10.24 6.27
CA VAL A 173 -13.99 -10.12 4.86
C VAL A 173 -14.85 -10.99 3.96
N HIS A 174 -15.12 -12.22 4.37
CA HIS A 174 -15.97 -13.15 3.62
C HIS A 174 -17.43 -12.65 3.53
N GLU A 175 -17.96 -12.13 4.64
CA GLU A 175 -19.28 -11.48 4.67
C GLU A 175 -19.32 -10.26 3.74
N SER A 176 -18.25 -9.43 3.76
CA SER A 176 -18.11 -8.25 2.92
C SER A 176 -18.03 -8.60 1.42
N PHE A 177 -17.30 -9.65 1.05
CA PHE A 177 -17.21 -10.13 -0.32
C PHE A 177 -18.58 -10.58 -0.83
N ASN A 178 -19.28 -11.40 -0.05
CA ASN A 178 -20.62 -11.87 -0.39
C ASN A 178 -21.60 -10.71 -0.55
N LEU A 179 -21.64 -9.78 0.40
CA LEU A 179 -22.51 -8.60 0.36
C LEU A 179 -22.19 -7.72 -0.85
N ALA A 180 -20.91 -7.41 -1.08
CA ALA A 180 -20.48 -6.59 -2.20
C ALA A 180 -20.89 -7.20 -3.54
N ARG A 181 -20.71 -8.52 -3.70
CA ARG A 181 -21.08 -9.22 -4.92
C ARG A 181 -22.60 -9.25 -5.14
N MET A 182 -23.36 -9.55 -4.10
CA MET A 182 -24.82 -9.59 -4.14
C MET A 182 -25.41 -8.21 -4.50
N GLN A 183 -24.86 -7.14 -3.92
CA GLN A 183 -25.33 -5.77 -4.16
C GLN A 183 -24.69 -5.11 -5.39
N LYS A 184 -23.77 -5.78 -6.09
CA LYS A 184 -22.95 -5.20 -7.16
C LYS A 184 -22.29 -3.89 -6.73
N ALA A 185 -21.82 -3.83 -5.46
CA ALA A 185 -21.23 -2.64 -4.90
C ALA A 185 -19.98 -2.23 -5.72
N PRO A 186 -19.83 -0.93 -6.06
CA PRO A 186 -18.67 -0.45 -6.80
C PRO A 186 -17.43 -0.36 -5.89
N ILE A 187 -16.79 -1.50 -5.63
CA ILE A 187 -15.64 -1.59 -4.74
C ILE A 187 -14.49 -2.37 -5.37
N LEU A 188 -13.27 -1.88 -5.15
CA LEU A 188 -12.03 -2.60 -5.41
C LEU A 188 -11.46 -3.11 -4.08
N PHE A 189 -11.32 -4.43 -3.96
CA PHE A 189 -10.57 -5.06 -2.88
C PHE A 189 -9.11 -5.23 -3.32
N VAL A 190 -8.18 -4.64 -2.57
CA VAL A 190 -6.74 -4.66 -2.83
C VAL A 190 -6.08 -5.51 -1.77
N VAL A 191 -5.64 -6.71 -2.13
CA VAL A 191 -4.96 -7.63 -1.21
C VAL A 191 -3.44 -7.46 -1.35
N GLU A 192 -2.82 -6.91 -0.31
CA GLU A 192 -1.36 -6.81 -0.18
C GLU A 192 -0.83 -8.11 0.44
N ASN A 193 -0.54 -9.10 -0.41
CA ASN A 193 -0.02 -10.38 0.05
C ASN A 193 1.49 -10.31 0.22
N ASN A 194 1.92 -9.91 1.42
CA ASN A 194 3.34 -9.86 1.78
C ASN A 194 3.83 -11.13 2.49
N LEU A 195 3.06 -12.21 2.41
CA LEU A 195 3.32 -13.55 2.91
C LEU A 195 3.31 -13.69 4.44
N PHE A 196 3.14 -12.62 5.20
CA PHE A 196 3.20 -12.64 6.66
C PHE A 196 2.05 -11.91 7.34
N ALA A 197 1.32 -12.62 8.19
CA ALA A 197 0.44 -12.01 9.19
C ALA A 197 1.25 -11.82 10.48
N SER A 198 1.56 -10.58 10.84
CA SER A 198 2.51 -10.27 11.91
C SER A 198 3.83 -11.03 11.69
N HIS A 199 4.09 -12.07 12.47
CA HIS A 199 5.31 -12.88 12.41
C HIS A 199 5.06 -14.27 11.81
N MET A 200 3.83 -14.62 11.43
CA MET A 200 3.49 -15.95 10.94
C MET A 200 3.42 -15.98 9.41
N HIS A 201 4.28 -16.78 8.79
CA HIS A 201 4.26 -16.98 7.35
C HIS A 201 2.95 -17.64 6.90
N ILE A 202 2.48 -17.30 5.70
CA ILE A 202 1.21 -17.79 5.15
C ILE A 202 1.12 -19.31 5.08
N SER A 203 2.25 -20.00 4.90
CA SER A 203 2.32 -21.47 4.87
C SER A 203 1.92 -22.15 6.19
N LEU A 204 2.01 -21.43 7.29
CA LEU A 204 1.68 -21.93 8.63
C LEU A 204 0.21 -21.71 9.02
N ARG A 205 -0.53 -20.88 8.24
CA ARG A 205 -1.92 -20.49 8.55
C ARG A 205 -2.91 -20.85 7.48
N GLN A 206 -2.47 -21.08 6.23
CA GLN A 206 -3.35 -21.27 5.10
C GLN A 206 -3.07 -22.59 4.36
N PRO A 207 -4.11 -23.25 3.84
CA PRO A 207 -3.93 -24.44 2.98
C PRO A 207 -3.40 -24.09 1.59
N SER A 208 -3.47 -22.81 1.18
CA SER A 208 -2.96 -22.25 -0.08
C SER A 208 -2.47 -20.84 0.17
N ASP A 209 -1.40 -20.43 -0.51
CA ASP A 209 -0.80 -19.11 -0.44
C ASP A 209 -1.56 -18.03 -1.24
N MET A 210 -2.52 -18.43 -2.09
CA MET A 210 -3.34 -17.53 -2.91
C MET A 210 -4.58 -17.07 -2.11
N VAL A 211 -4.67 -15.77 -1.82
CA VAL A 211 -5.77 -15.14 -1.07
C VAL A 211 -6.98 -14.89 -1.99
N SER A 212 -6.78 -14.59 -3.26
CA SER A 212 -7.86 -14.35 -4.22
C SER A 212 -8.81 -15.55 -4.39
N ARG A 213 -8.44 -16.74 -3.90
CA ARG A 213 -9.35 -17.89 -3.78
C ARG A 213 -10.65 -17.56 -3.00
N PHE A 214 -10.59 -16.60 -2.08
CA PHE A 214 -11.77 -16.14 -1.33
C PHE A 214 -12.70 -15.29 -2.21
N GLY A 215 -12.13 -14.49 -3.11
CA GLY A 215 -12.89 -13.78 -4.14
C GLY A 215 -13.56 -14.75 -5.12
N ILE A 216 -12.84 -15.78 -5.57
CA ILE A 216 -13.37 -16.85 -6.43
C ILE A 216 -14.59 -17.52 -5.79
N ALA A 217 -14.51 -17.82 -4.48
CA ALA A 217 -15.62 -18.46 -3.75
C ALA A 217 -16.88 -17.59 -3.67
N ASN A 218 -16.76 -16.29 -3.94
CA ASN A 218 -17.86 -15.31 -3.96
C ASN A 218 -18.13 -14.74 -5.36
N ASP A 219 -17.67 -15.39 -6.43
CA ASP A 219 -17.83 -14.94 -7.82
C ASP A 219 -17.33 -13.51 -8.09
N ILE A 220 -16.31 -13.06 -7.37
CA ILE A 220 -15.68 -11.76 -7.60
C ILE A 220 -14.58 -11.93 -8.65
N PRO A 221 -14.60 -11.16 -9.76
CA PRO A 221 -13.49 -11.12 -10.72
C PRO A 221 -12.19 -10.72 -10.03
N TYR A 222 -11.11 -11.43 -10.32
CA TYR A 222 -9.84 -11.18 -9.67
C TYR A 222 -8.67 -11.11 -10.65
N LYS A 223 -7.59 -10.47 -10.20
CA LYS A 223 -6.25 -10.50 -10.81
C LYS A 223 -5.24 -10.86 -9.72
N LEU A 224 -4.18 -11.58 -10.11
CA LEU A 224 -3.07 -11.97 -9.25
C LEU A 224 -1.78 -11.62 -9.98
N ILE A 225 -1.01 -10.66 -9.45
CA ILE A 225 0.14 -10.08 -10.14
C ILE A 225 1.31 -9.78 -9.19
N ASP A 226 2.45 -9.37 -9.78
CA ASP A 226 3.60 -8.84 -9.05
C ASP A 226 3.27 -7.47 -8.45
N GLY A 227 3.17 -7.38 -7.11
CA GLY A 227 2.94 -6.13 -6.39
C GLY A 227 4.14 -5.17 -6.39
N ASN A 228 5.29 -5.59 -6.94
CA ASN A 228 6.49 -4.76 -7.08
C ASN A 228 6.73 -4.30 -8.52
N ASP A 229 5.78 -4.52 -9.42
CA ASP A 229 5.75 -3.93 -10.75
C ASP A 229 4.67 -2.84 -10.81
N VAL A 230 5.07 -1.58 -10.62
CA VAL A 230 4.13 -0.45 -10.55
C VAL A 230 3.34 -0.25 -11.84
N VAL A 231 3.93 -0.60 -12.99
CA VAL A 231 3.29 -0.48 -14.31
C VAL A 231 2.20 -1.55 -14.46
N GLU A 232 2.49 -2.80 -14.08
CA GLU A 232 1.51 -3.88 -14.08
C GLU A 232 0.37 -3.58 -13.08
N VAL A 233 0.71 -3.08 -11.89
CA VAL A 233 -0.28 -2.64 -10.88
C VAL A 233 -1.18 -1.55 -11.45
N SER A 234 -0.62 -0.49 -12.04
CA SER A 234 -1.38 0.62 -12.60
C SER A 234 -2.30 0.17 -13.74
N ASN A 235 -1.80 -0.60 -14.70
CA ASN A 235 -2.60 -1.10 -15.83
C ASN A 235 -3.74 -2.01 -15.37
N THR A 236 -3.48 -2.89 -14.42
CA THR A 236 -4.47 -3.81 -13.87
C THR A 236 -5.52 -3.05 -13.03
N ALA A 237 -5.09 -2.08 -12.23
CA ALA A 237 -6.00 -1.22 -11.48
C ALA A 237 -6.94 -0.45 -12.41
N ARG A 238 -6.41 0.15 -13.48
CA ARG A 238 -7.20 0.85 -14.50
C ARG A 238 -8.29 -0.05 -15.10
N GLU A 239 -7.94 -1.28 -15.49
CA GLU A 239 -8.89 -2.24 -16.04
C GLU A 239 -10.03 -2.54 -15.04
N LEU A 240 -9.67 -2.88 -13.79
CA LEU A 240 -10.64 -3.24 -12.75
C LEU A 240 -11.53 -2.05 -12.37
N ILE A 241 -10.94 -0.87 -12.15
CA ILE A 241 -11.67 0.35 -11.78
C ILE A 241 -12.65 0.74 -12.88
N ASN A 242 -12.26 0.69 -14.16
CA ASN A 242 -13.15 0.94 -15.28
C ASN A 242 -14.32 -0.04 -15.32
N ASN A 243 -14.06 -1.33 -15.05
CA ASN A 243 -15.11 -2.35 -14.95
C ASN A 243 -16.08 -2.05 -13.79
N ILE A 244 -15.53 -1.66 -12.63
CA ILE A 244 -16.34 -1.30 -11.45
C ILE A 244 -17.22 -0.08 -11.74
N ARG A 245 -16.65 1.01 -12.29
CA ARG A 245 -17.39 2.23 -12.66
C ARG A 245 -18.45 1.97 -13.74
N SER A 246 -18.23 0.98 -14.61
CA SER A 246 -19.23 0.56 -15.60
C SER A 246 -20.36 -0.31 -15.04
N GLY A 247 -20.42 -0.48 -13.70
CA GLY A 247 -21.51 -1.21 -13.02
C GLY A 247 -21.37 -2.73 -13.03
N LYS A 248 -20.18 -3.28 -13.32
CA LYS A 248 -19.97 -4.75 -13.30
C LYS A 248 -19.87 -5.33 -11.88
N GLY A 249 -19.90 -4.47 -10.85
CA GLY A 249 -19.81 -4.85 -9.45
C GLY A 249 -18.37 -4.89 -8.95
N PRO A 250 -18.10 -5.57 -7.81
CA PRO A 250 -16.78 -5.56 -7.16
C PRO A 250 -15.70 -6.21 -8.00
N GLY A 251 -14.46 -5.78 -7.79
CA GLY A 251 -13.24 -6.42 -8.29
C GLY A 251 -12.26 -6.71 -7.16
N LEU A 252 -11.37 -7.67 -7.37
CA LEU A 252 -10.30 -8.02 -6.43
C LEU A 252 -8.96 -8.04 -7.18
N ILE A 253 -7.95 -7.45 -6.58
CA ILE A 253 -6.58 -7.58 -7.04
C ILE A 253 -5.71 -8.10 -5.89
N GLU A 254 -5.00 -9.19 -6.10
CA GLU A 254 -4.01 -9.73 -5.19
C GLU A 254 -2.62 -9.40 -5.72
N LEU A 255 -1.84 -8.73 -4.89
CA LEU A 255 -0.55 -8.17 -5.19
C LEU A 255 0.50 -8.80 -4.29
N VAL A 256 1.36 -9.63 -4.88
CA VAL A 256 2.40 -10.32 -4.12
C VAL A 256 3.59 -9.38 -3.94
N THR A 257 3.95 -9.15 -2.70
CA THR A 257 4.98 -8.19 -2.31
C THR A 257 5.72 -8.65 -1.05
N TYR A 258 6.56 -7.80 -0.50
CA TYR A 258 7.27 -8.10 0.74
C TYR A 258 7.65 -6.82 1.49
N ARG A 259 7.52 -6.80 2.80
CA ARG A 259 7.99 -5.67 3.62
C ARG A 259 9.47 -5.80 3.95
N TRP A 260 10.19 -4.70 3.84
CA TRP A 260 11.62 -4.67 4.14
C TRP A 260 11.90 -4.67 5.65
N PHE A 261 11.08 -3.95 6.41
CA PHE A 261 11.09 -3.99 7.87
C PHE A 261 10.22 -5.11 8.42
N GLY A 262 10.35 -5.38 9.70
CA GLY A 262 9.49 -6.29 10.43
C GLY A 262 8.03 -5.86 10.48
N HIS A 263 7.25 -6.52 11.34
CA HIS A 263 5.83 -6.19 11.46
C HIS A 263 5.62 -4.81 12.07
N VAL A 264 6.37 -4.50 13.12
CA VAL A 264 6.32 -3.25 13.88
C VAL A 264 7.71 -2.66 14.00
N ASP A 265 7.79 -1.33 13.98
CA ASP A 265 8.99 -0.54 14.14
C ASP A 265 10.04 -0.75 13.02
N TRP A 266 11.29 -0.42 13.32
CA TRP A 266 12.43 -0.41 12.39
C TRP A 266 13.20 -1.72 12.32
N ARG A 267 12.86 -2.70 13.15
CA ARG A 267 13.58 -3.99 13.24
C ARG A 267 13.23 -4.91 12.09
N ASP A 268 14.13 -5.83 11.78
CA ASP A 268 13.97 -6.75 10.64
C ASP A 268 13.09 -7.98 10.96
N ASP A 269 12.76 -8.25 12.23
CA ASP A 269 12.03 -9.44 12.70
C ASP A 269 12.69 -10.79 12.31
N ILE A 270 14.01 -10.81 12.21
CA ILE A 270 14.75 -12.05 11.87
C ILE A 270 14.97 -12.91 13.11
N ASP A 271 15.03 -12.30 14.29
CA ASP A 271 15.41 -12.96 15.53
C ASP A 271 14.22 -13.34 16.43
N VAL A 272 12.98 -13.28 15.94
CA VAL A 272 11.77 -13.52 16.75
C VAL A 272 11.09 -14.87 16.50
N GLY A 273 11.84 -15.86 16.05
CA GLY A 273 11.36 -17.25 15.88
C GLY A 273 10.44 -17.46 14.68
N VAL A 274 10.46 -16.57 13.68
CA VAL A 274 9.67 -16.66 12.45
C VAL A 274 10.50 -17.18 11.29
N GLU A 275 9.87 -17.81 10.32
CA GLU A 275 10.49 -18.25 9.06
C GLU A 275 10.75 -17.05 8.12
N ARG A 276 11.53 -16.07 8.59
CA ARG A 276 11.93 -14.90 7.82
C ARG A 276 13.45 -14.83 7.78
N SER A 277 14.05 -15.27 6.69
CA SER A 277 15.50 -15.29 6.57
C SER A 277 16.07 -13.95 6.10
N LYS A 278 17.35 -13.70 6.42
CA LYS A 278 18.07 -12.55 5.87
C LYS A 278 18.19 -12.63 4.36
N ASP A 279 18.40 -13.83 3.83
CA ASP A 279 18.54 -14.06 2.40
C ASP A 279 17.24 -13.74 1.65
N ASP A 280 16.08 -14.11 2.20
CA ASP A 280 14.79 -13.73 1.61
C ASP A 280 14.61 -12.23 1.58
N VAL A 281 14.89 -11.53 2.70
CA VAL A 281 14.82 -10.07 2.75
C VAL A 281 15.74 -9.43 1.70
N GLN A 282 16.97 -9.93 1.52
CA GLN A 282 17.90 -9.41 0.53
C GLN A 282 17.43 -9.66 -0.91
N ASN A 283 16.92 -10.86 -1.19
CA ASN A 283 16.37 -11.18 -2.51
C ASN A 283 15.12 -10.33 -2.83
N TRP A 284 14.23 -10.10 -1.85
CA TRP A 284 13.11 -9.20 -2.03
C TRP A 284 13.54 -7.72 -2.19
N LYS A 285 14.64 -7.29 -1.54
CA LYS A 285 15.24 -5.98 -1.80
C LYS A 285 15.84 -5.88 -3.21
N ALA A 286 16.33 -6.97 -3.79
CA ALA A 286 16.76 -7.00 -5.19
C ALA A 286 15.56 -6.86 -6.17
N ARG A 287 14.33 -7.19 -5.72
CA ARG A 287 13.07 -6.97 -6.44
C ARG A 287 12.43 -5.61 -6.09
N ASP A 288 13.23 -4.61 -5.75
CA ASP A 288 12.78 -3.28 -5.37
C ASP A 288 11.98 -2.58 -6.48
N PRO A 289 10.72 -2.15 -6.23
CA PRO A 289 9.90 -1.50 -7.25
C PRO A 289 10.52 -0.20 -7.78
N ILE A 290 11.18 0.59 -6.92
CA ILE A 290 11.83 1.85 -7.31
C ILE A 290 12.99 1.57 -8.25
N SER A 291 13.92 0.70 -7.85
CA SER A 291 15.11 0.36 -8.64
C SER A 291 14.74 -0.27 -9.99
N ARG A 292 13.70 -1.10 -10.05
CA ARG A 292 13.24 -1.76 -11.27
C ARG A 292 12.66 -0.75 -12.26
N LEU A 293 11.82 0.19 -11.81
CA LEU A 293 11.28 1.24 -12.67
C LEU A 293 12.38 2.21 -13.10
N SER A 294 13.20 2.70 -12.17
CA SER A 294 14.31 3.63 -12.45
C SER A 294 15.24 3.08 -13.53
N LYS A 295 15.68 1.81 -13.40
CA LYS A 295 16.52 1.15 -14.40
C LYS A 295 15.86 1.09 -15.78
N SER A 296 14.55 0.79 -15.84
CA SER A 296 13.82 0.77 -17.10
C SER A 296 13.79 2.13 -17.77
N MET A 297 13.55 3.19 -16.98
CA MET A 297 13.49 4.56 -17.48
C MET A 297 14.86 5.09 -17.91
N ILE A 298 15.92 4.72 -17.18
CA ILE A 298 17.31 5.06 -17.58
C ILE A 298 17.69 4.34 -18.89
N ASN A 299 17.37 3.06 -19.02
CA ASN A 299 17.61 2.30 -20.23
C ASN A 299 16.84 2.84 -21.45
N ALA A 300 15.70 3.48 -21.22
CA ALA A 300 14.90 4.16 -22.24
C ALA A 300 15.29 5.64 -22.46
N GLU A 301 16.31 6.14 -21.79
CA GLU A 301 16.82 7.52 -21.87
C GLU A 301 15.79 8.60 -21.49
N ILE A 302 14.76 8.25 -20.71
CA ILE A 302 13.73 9.19 -20.19
C ILE A 302 13.99 9.64 -18.75
N TRP A 303 14.98 9.04 -18.10
CA TRP A 303 15.44 9.35 -16.74
C TRP A 303 16.95 9.27 -16.66
N SER A 304 17.57 9.88 -15.65
CA SER A 304 19.01 9.75 -15.41
C SER A 304 19.31 9.57 -13.92
N GLN A 305 20.45 9.00 -13.61
CA GLN A 305 20.92 8.85 -12.24
C GLN A 305 21.09 10.21 -11.54
N ASP A 306 21.66 11.21 -12.25
CA ASP A 306 21.85 12.56 -11.73
C ASP A 306 20.50 13.20 -11.33
N ARG A 307 19.47 13.02 -12.16
CA ARG A 307 18.12 13.51 -11.88
C ARG A 307 17.48 12.80 -10.68
N GLU A 308 17.72 11.51 -10.52
CA GLU A 308 17.25 10.75 -9.37
C GLU A 308 17.93 11.21 -8.07
N GLU A 309 19.26 11.40 -8.12
CA GLU A 309 20.03 11.91 -6.98
C GLU A 309 19.61 13.33 -6.60
N GLU A 310 19.35 14.20 -7.57
CA GLU A 310 18.83 15.55 -7.32
C GLU A 310 17.44 15.49 -6.65
N LEU A 311 16.53 14.64 -7.14
CA LEU A 311 15.23 14.44 -6.53
C LEU A 311 15.35 13.97 -5.08
N ILE A 312 16.18 12.97 -4.83
CA ILE A 312 16.41 12.41 -3.48
C ILE A 312 16.98 13.48 -2.55
N ASN A 313 17.99 14.23 -2.99
CA ASN A 313 18.61 15.29 -2.18
C ASN A 313 17.60 16.39 -1.81
N ASN A 314 16.77 16.81 -2.76
CA ASN A 314 15.71 17.79 -2.52
C ASN A 314 14.69 17.28 -1.51
N LEU A 315 14.23 16.04 -1.68
CA LEU A 315 13.31 15.37 -0.75
C LEU A 315 13.88 15.24 0.66
N ASP A 316 15.15 14.87 0.80
CA ASP A 316 15.80 14.73 2.11
C ASP A 316 15.82 16.08 2.86
N VAL A 317 16.07 17.18 2.14
CA VAL A 317 16.01 18.53 2.72
C VAL A 317 14.57 18.90 3.15
N GLU A 318 13.59 18.60 2.33
CA GLU A 318 12.17 18.89 2.62
C GLU A 318 11.65 18.05 3.78
N LEU A 319 12.01 16.76 3.82
CA LEU A 319 11.64 15.84 4.90
C LEU A 319 12.25 16.31 6.23
N ALA A 320 13.54 16.67 6.24
CA ALA A 320 14.21 17.17 7.43
C ALA A 320 13.55 18.45 7.97
N LYS A 321 13.26 19.43 7.10
CA LYS A 321 12.55 20.66 7.48
C LYS A 321 11.14 20.36 8.02
N SER A 322 10.42 19.45 7.39
CA SER A 322 9.07 19.08 7.80
C SER A 322 9.05 18.34 9.13
N TRP A 323 10.05 17.50 9.36
CA TRP A 323 10.23 16.81 10.63
C TRP A 323 10.54 17.80 11.76
N GLU A 324 11.51 18.69 11.57
CA GLU A 324 11.86 19.71 12.54
C GLU A 324 10.65 20.61 12.88
N LYS A 325 9.91 21.04 11.85
CA LYS A 325 8.68 21.80 12.04
C LYS A 325 7.66 21.01 12.86
N ALA A 326 7.39 19.75 12.51
CA ALA A 326 6.45 18.90 13.24
C ALA A 326 6.88 18.68 14.71
N MET A 327 8.17 18.50 14.98
CA MET A 327 8.67 18.36 16.33
C MET A 327 8.40 19.59 17.22
N ASN A 328 8.39 20.78 16.62
CA ASN A 328 8.17 22.05 17.32
C ASN A 328 6.68 22.45 17.44
N ASP A 329 5.76 21.71 16.79
CA ASP A 329 4.33 21.96 16.90
C ASP A 329 3.79 21.63 18.30
N SER A 330 2.64 22.21 18.63
CA SER A 330 1.96 21.97 19.90
C SER A 330 1.39 20.55 19.97
N TYR A 331 1.30 20.02 21.19
CA TYR A 331 0.48 18.84 21.47
C TYR A 331 -1.00 19.24 21.57
N PRO A 332 -1.94 18.33 21.29
CA PRO A 332 -3.37 18.55 21.46
C PRO A 332 -3.79 18.95 22.87
#